data_59d94c5908c903de4e8068b7191a85aa
#
_entry.id   59d94c5908c903de4e8068b7191a85aa
#
_cell.length_a   1.000
_cell.length_b   1.000
_cell.length_c   1.000
_cell.angle_alpha   90.00
_cell.angle_beta   90.00
_cell.angle_gamma   90.00
#
_symmetry.space_group_name_H-M   'P 1'
#
loop_
_entity.id
_entity.type
_entity.pdbx_description
1 polymer ?
#
loop_
_entity_poly.entity_id
_entity_poly.type
_entity_poly.pdbx_seq_one_letter_code
_entity_poly.pdbx_strand_id
1 'polypeptide(L)'
;MRLAKRVARIDDAFLQDSYDLYMQFLVVGSGTFSVVQQGGMNEGKRMARRYHWYSGTMGTMLDDNREGISAPVPQDSVLDLTASSSRGGNRRAMVEVLRERPESLMSMFAIGGQRTLDSTGKPVLNLDIRVDWKRLRQLYEYDVTGFEQLVDMPGLGKSTLRAISYMAEVITGEKASTRDPPVKFSFAVGGKDGVPKPVNVRDYDRAIEFFREAVGSLDRGGQEDKDTDRELIEAKQGEV
;
A
#
# COMPACT_ATOMS: atom_id res chain seq x y z
N MET A 1 -8.46 -12.23 -4.52
CA MET A 1 -9.04 -10.89 -4.76
C MET A 1 -8.95 -9.95 -3.54
N ARG A 2 -9.18 -10.40 -2.30
CA ARG A 2 -9.10 -9.56 -1.09
C ARG A 2 -7.68 -9.02 -0.83
N LEU A 3 -6.64 -9.86 -0.95
CA LEU A 3 -5.24 -9.49 -0.75
C LEU A 3 -4.80 -8.36 -1.70
N ALA A 4 -5.03 -8.53 -3.01
CA ALA A 4 -4.66 -7.54 -4.02
C ALA A 4 -5.25 -6.15 -3.72
N LYS A 5 -6.54 -6.11 -3.34
CA LYS A 5 -7.21 -4.85 -2.96
C LYS A 5 -6.60 -4.21 -1.72
N ARG A 6 -6.23 -5.01 -0.70
CA ARG A 6 -5.61 -4.48 0.53
C ARG A 6 -4.24 -3.88 0.23
N VAL A 7 -3.40 -4.60 -0.51
CA VAL A 7 -2.05 -4.12 -0.87
C VAL A 7 -2.13 -2.86 -1.72
N ALA A 8 -3.00 -2.84 -2.75
CA ALA A 8 -3.22 -1.64 -3.56
C ALA A 8 -3.65 -0.44 -2.71
N ARG A 9 -4.61 -0.66 -1.81
CA ARG A 9 -5.11 0.41 -0.93
C ARG A 9 -4.05 0.96 0.02
N ILE A 10 -3.18 0.10 0.53
CA ILE A 10 -2.10 0.52 1.42
C ILE A 10 -1.12 1.42 0.66
N ASP A 11 -0.68 1.03 -0.53
CA ASP A 11 0.22 1.87 -1.32
C ASP A 11 -0.44 3.13 -1.89
N ASP A 12 -1.75 3.10 -2.12
CA ASP A 12 -2.45 4.26 -2.66
C ASP A 12 -2.90 5.25 -1.59
N ALA A 13 -3.45 4.77 -0.46
CA ALA A 13 -4.11 5.63 0.52
C ALA A 13 -3.32 5.82 1.82
N PHE A 14 -2.55 4.83 2.26
CA PHE A 14 -1.77 4.90 3.51
C PHE A 14 -0.34 5.39 3.30
N LEU A 15 0.17 5.33 2.07
CA LEU A 15 1.35 6.06 1.63
C LEU A 15 0.89 7.10 0.59
N GLN A 16 0.88 8.37 0.98
CA GLN A 16 0.46 9.46 0.10
C GLN A 16 1.69 10.25 -0.33
N ASP A 17 2.25 9.85 -1.44
CA ASP A 17 3.49 10.36 -2.02
C ASP A 17 3.30 11.09 -3.35
N SER A 18 2.06 11.47 -3.65
CA SER A 18 1.65 12.14 -4.89
C SER A 18 1.69 11.26 -6.15
N TYR A 19 1.70 9.94 -5.97
CA TYR A 19 1.57 9.00 -7.07
C TYR A 19 0.24 8.26 -6.96
N ASP A 20 -0.46 8.11 -8.08
CA ASP A 20 -1.70 7.35 -8.16
C ASP A 20 -1.43 5.98 -8.78
N LEU A 21 -1.95 4.92 -8.16
CA LEU A 21 -1.75 3.57 -8.67
C LEU A 21 -2.50 3.36 -9.98
N TYR A 22 -1.80 2.83 -10.99
CA TYR A 22 -2.37 2.51 -12.29
C TYR A 22 -2.22 1.04 -12.67
N MET A 23 -1.30 0.32 -12.01
CA MET A 23 -1.02 -1.07 -12.33
C MET A 23 -0.68 -1.85 -11.06
N GLN A 24 -1.12 -3.10 -11.01
CA GLN A 24 -0.72 -4.08 -10.01
C GLN A 24 -0.43 -5.42 -10.67
N PHE A 25 0.69 -6.02 -10.28
CA PHE A 25 1.05 -7.37 -10.64
C PHE A 25 1.25 -8.18 -9.36
N LEU A 26 0.45 -9.24 -9.16
CA LEU A 26 0.47 -10.08 -7.98
C LEU A 26 0.79 -11.52 -8.36
N VAL A 27 1.85 -12.07 -7.78
CA VAL A 27 2.18 -13.49 -7.85
C VAL A 27 1.87 -14.12 -6.51
N VAL A 28 1.17 -15.23 -6.50
CA VAL A 28 0.85 -16.02 -5.31
C VAL A 28 1.45 -17.40 -5.49
N GLY A 29 2.28 -17.80 -4.53
CA GLY A 29 2.87 -19.12 -4.46
C GLY A 29 2.36 -19.90 -3.25
N SER A 30 2.88 -21.11 -3.04
CA SER A 30 2.54 -21.91 -1.87
C SER A 30 3.04 -21.23 -0.60
N GLY A 31 2.12 -20.76 0.23
CA GLY A 31 2.41 -20.11 1.52
C GLY A 31 2.99 -18.72 1.46
N THR A 32 3.26 -18.16 0.27
CA THR A 32 3.82 -16.82 0.09
C THR A 32 3.10 -16.05 -0.99
N PHE A 33 3.22 -14.72 -0.97
CA PHE A 33 2.87 -13.88 -2.09
C PHE A 33 3.99 -12.88 -2.39
N SER A 34 4.07 -12.46 -3.63
CA SER A 34 4.89 -11.35 -4.04
C SER A 34 4.03 -10.39 -4.86
N VAL A 35 3.96 -9.15 -4.44
CA VAL A 35 3.48 -8.06 -5.29
C VAL A 35 4.71 -7.52 -5.98
N VAL A 36 4.98 -8.06 -7.15
CA VAL A 36 6.20 -7.76 -7.91
C VAL A 36 6.24 -6.31 -8.32
N GLN A 37 5.07 -5.73 -8.56
CA GLN A 37 5.00 -4.34 -8.95
C GLN A 37 3.63 -3.73 -8.70
N GLN A 38 3.59 -2.63 -7.96
CA GLN A 38 2.53 -1.66 -8.04
C GLN A 38 3.10 -0.38 -8.65
N GLY A 39 2.57 0.03 -9.79
CA GLY A 39 3.01 1.24 -10.47
C GLY A 39 2.19 2.43 -10.01
N GLY A 40 2.85 3.43 -9.42
CA GLY A 40 2.29 4.76 -9.20
C GLY A 40 2.77 5.72 -10.29
N MET A 41 1.89 6.61 -10.77
CA MET A 41 2.20 7.62 -11.76
C MET A 41 1.88 9.01 -11.21
N ASN A 42 2.79 9.94 -11.44
CA ASN A 42 2.57 11.37 -11.24
C ASN A 42 2.65 12.06 -12.60
N GLU A 43 1.49 12.38 -13.16
CA GLU A 43 1.39 12.97 -14.50
C GLU A 43 2.03 14.36 -14.56
N GLY A 44 1.87 15.17 -13.52
CA GLY A 44 2.44 16.51 -13.46
C GLY A 44 3.97 16.53 -13.49
N LYS A 45 4.59 15.57 -12.84
CA LYS A 45 6.05 15.39 -12.82
C LYS A 45 6.55 14.49 -13.93
N ARG A 46 5.67 13.78 -14.65
CA ARG A 46 5.99 12.74 -15.65
C ARG A 46 6.90 11.66 -15.08
N MET A 47 6.66 11.26 -13.83
CA MET A 47 7.47 10.28 -13.12
C MET A 47 6.62 9.11 -12.69
N ALA A 48 7.24 7.96 -12.55
CA ALA A 48 6.61 6.75 -12.04
C ALA A 48 7.38 6.21 -10.85
N ARG A 49 6.65 5.60 -9.91
CA ARG A 49 7.20 4.85 -8.78
C ARG A 49 6.76 3.40 -8.88
N ARG A 50 7.56 2.50 -8.29
CA ARG A 50 7.23 1.09 -8.17
C ARG A 50 7.39 0.65 -6.74
N TYR A 51 6.36 0.03 -6.21
CA TYR A 51 6.31 -0.49 -4.86
C TYR A 51 6.45 -2.01 -4.93
N HIS A 52 7.36 -2.56 -4.15
CA HIS A 52 7.65 -3.99 -4.15
C HIS A 52 7.30 -4.58 -2.79
N TRP A 53 6.55 -5.66 -2.82
CA TRP A 53 6.12 -6.40 -1.64
C TRP A 53 6.58 -7.85 -1.74
N TYR A 54 6.99 -8.40 -0.62
CA TYR A 54 7.28 -9.82 -0.49
C TYR A 54 6.90 -10.31 0.89
N SER A 55 5.97 -11.28 0.99
CA SER A 55 5.48 -11.77 2.27
C SER A 55 6.49 -12.59 3.05
N GLY A 56 7.53 -13.10 2.40
CA GLY A 56 8.59 -13.88 3.06
C GLY A 56 9.49 -13.06 3.99
N THR A 57 9.58 -11.73 3.75
CA THR A 57 10.38 -10.81 4.59
C THR A 57 9.54 -9.81 5.36
N MET A 58 8.24 -9.74 5.05
CA MET A 58 7.33 -8.77 5.64
C MET A 58 6.90 -9.19 7.05
N GLY A 59 7.02 -8.28 8.03
CA GLY A 59 6.53 -8.51 9.39
C GLY A 59 5.01 -8.37 9.49
N THR A 60 4.50 -7.21 9.09
CA THR A 60 3.06 -6.92 9.04
C THR A 60 2.70 -6.22 7.74
N MET A 61 1.41 -6.13 7.43
CA MET A 61 0.97 -5.40 6.23
C MET A 61 1.05 -3.88 6.36
N LEU A 62 1.26 -3.35 7.55
CA LEU A 62 1.22 -1.91 7.80
C LEU A 62 2.52 -1.31 8.34
N ASP A 63 3.49 -2.12 8.75
CA ASP A 63 4.72 -1.61 9.33
C ASP A 63 5.91 -1.84 8.39
N ASP A 64 6.40 -0.77 7.77
CA ASP A 64 7.53 -0.78 6.83
C ASP A 64 7.46 -1.97 5.85
N ASN A 65 6.28 -2.16 5.32
CA ASN A 65 5.78 -3.37 4.69
C ASN A 65 6.32 -3.64 3.29
N ARG A 66 7.09 -2.72 2.72
CA ARG A 66 7.62 -2.84 1.37
C ARG A 66 9.04 -3.35 1.40
N GLU A 67 9.33 -4.32 0.54
CA GLU A 67 10.69 -4.76 0.30
C GLU A 67 11.55 -3.64 -0.31
N GLY A 68 10.95 -2.81 -1.15
CA GLY A 68 11.59 -1.64 -1.72
C GLY A 68 10.64 -0.76 -2.50
N ILE A 69 11.11 0.47 -2.73
CA ILE A 69 10.49 1.43 -3.65
C ILE A 69 11.54 1.81 -4.68
N SER A 70 11.19 1.71 -5.96
CA SER A 70 12.01 2.21 -7.06
C SER A 70 11.41 3.52 -7.57
N ALA A 71 12.19 4.58 -7.50
CA ALA A 71 11.82 5.91 -7.95
C ALA A 71 13.05 6.65 -8.47
N PRO A 72 12.89 7.60 -9.44
CA PRO A 72 14.02 8.39 -9.96
C PRO A 72 14.60 9.33 -8.90
N VAL A 73 13.75 9.88 -8.04
CA VAL A 73 14.15 10.79 -6.96
C VAL A 73 13.28 10.55 -5.72
N PRO A 74 13.81 10.80 -4.51
CA PRO A 74 13.01 10.85 -3.30
C PRO A 74 11.96 11.96 -3.38
N GLN A 75 10.89 11.84 -2.58
CA GLN A 75 9.87 12.88 -2.45
C GLN A 75 10.14 13.71 -1.20
N ASP A 76 10.04 15.03 -1.36
CA ASP A 76 10.29 15.98 -0.26
C ASP A 76 9.17 15.99 0.79
N SER A 77 7.99 15.52 0.39
CA SER A 77 6.80 15.56 1.24
C SER A 77 5.91 14.36 0.97
N VAL A 78 5.77 13.53 1.98
CA VAL A 78 4.94 12.31 1.98
C VAL A 78 4.11 12.29 3.24
N LEU A 79 2.96 11.65 3.20
CA LEU A 79 2.28 11.17 4.40
C LEU A 79 2.41 9.65 4.40
N ASP A 80 3.25 9.13 5.30
CA ASP A 80 3.44 7.69 5.44
C ASP A 80 2.83 7.16 6.75
N LEU A 81 1.61 6.66 6.62
CA LEU A 81 0.92 5.97 7.71
C LEU A 81 1.38 4.52 7.88
N THR A 82 2.27 4.02 7.01
CA THR A 82 2.83 2.67 7.09
C THR A 82 4.19 2.63 7.77
N ALA A 83 4.82 3.77 8.01
CA ALA A 83 6.07 3.83 8.73
C ALA A 83 5.89 3.34 10.18
N SER A 84 6.81 2.51 10.66
CA SER A 84 6.80 2.02 12.04
C SER A 84 6.83 3.15 13.06
N SER A 85 7.45 4.29 12.73
CA SER A 85 7.46 5.50 13.55
C SER A 85 6.07 6.13 13.75
N SER A 86 5.11 5.89 12.86
CA SER A 86 3.73 6.36 12.99
C SER A 86 2.89 5.47 13.92
N ARG A 87 3.36 4.25 14.25
CA ARG A 87 2.59 3.20 14.92
C ARG A 87 2.14 3.56 16.32
N GLY A 88 3.06 4.05 17.16
CA GLY A 88 2.81 4.27 18.58
C GLY A 88 2.09 5.59 18.89
N GLY A 89 2.16 6.56 18.00
CA GLY A 89 1.64 7.91 18.18
C GLY A 89 0.44 8.19 17.27
N ASN A 90 0.69 8.69 16.07
CA ASN A 90 -0.35 9.18 15.16
C ASN A 90 -1.42 8.13 14.83
N ARG A 91 -1.07 6.87 14.52
CA ARG A 91 -2.07 5.84 14.21
C ARG A 91 -3.01 5.55 15.37
N ARG A 92 -2.50 5.51 16.62
CA ARG A 92 -3.34 5.34 17.80
C ARG A 92 -4.26 6.54 17.97
N ALA A 93 -3.71 7.74 17.86
CA ALA A 93 -4.50 8.96 17.93
C ALA A 93 -5.57 9.06 16.82
N MET A 94 -5.30 8.57 15.61
CA MET A 94 -6.30 8.47 14.55
C MET A 94 -7.49 7.58 14.95
N VAL A 95 -7.24 6.46 15.63
CA VAL A 95 -8.31 5.58 16.16
C VAL A 95 -9.09 6.31 17.24
N GLU A 96 -8.43 7.03 18.14
CA GLU A 96 -9.08 7.83 19.17
C GLU A 96 -9.97 8.92 18.55
N VAL A 97 -9.48 9.64 17.56
CA VAL A 97 -10.26 10.63 16.79
C VAL A 97 -11.51 10.03 16.17
N LEU A 98 -11.44 8.81 15.64
CA LEU A 98 -12.62 8.15 15.05
C LEU A 98 -13.66 7.69 16.09
N ARG A 99 -13.27 7.59 17.36
CA ARG A 99 -14.16 7.29 18.48
C ARG A 99 -14.79 8.53 19.12
N GLU A 100 -14.23 9.70 18.81
CA GLU A 100 -14.79 10.96 19.29
C GLU A 100 -16.05 11.32 18.51
N ARG A 101 -17.00 11.93 19.21
CA ARG A 101 -18.24 12.42 18.58
C ARG A 101 -17.92 13.45 17.50
N PRO A 102 -18.39 13.27 16.27
CA PRO A 102 -18.10 14.19 15.17
C PRO A 102 -18.44 15.65 15.48
N GLU A 103 -19.47 15.89 16.28
CA GLU A 103 -19.89 17.24 16.71
C GLU A 103 -18.85 17.90 17.63
N SER A 104 -18.22 17.11 18.53
CA SER A 104 -17.11 17.58 19.36
C SER A 104 -15.91 17.96 18.49
N LEU A 105 -15.55 17.10 17.55
CA LEU A 105 -14.47 17.40 16.58
C LEU A 105 -14.79 18.65 15.77
N MET A 106 -16.02 18.78 15.24
CA MET A 106 -16.44 19.98 14.50
C MET A 106 -16.25 21.24 15.32
N SER A 107 -16.63 21.23 16.62
CA SER A 107 -16.47 22.41 17.48
C SER A 107 -15.02 22.77 17.71
N MET A 108 -14.12 21.78 17.87
CA MET A 108 -12.67 22.01 18.04
C MET A 108 -12.04 22.61 16.78
N PHE A 109 -12.44 22.16 15.60
CA PHE A 109 -11.86 22.59 14.32
C PHE A 109 -12.54 23.82 13.68
N ALA A 110 -13.78 24.14 14.08
CA ALA A 110 -14.45 25.36 13.63
C ALA A 110 -13.77 26.65 14.15
N ILE A 111 -13.09 26.56 15.30
CA ILE A 111 -12.43 27.70 15.94
C ILE A 111 -11.04 27.96 15.36
N GLY A 112 -10.45 27.00 14.65
CA GLY A 112 -9.05 27.02 14.24
C GLY A 112 -8.83 27.05 12.74
N GLY A 113 -9.10 28.18 12.09
CA GLY A 113 -8.51 28.46 10.78
C GLY A 113 -6.98 28.71 10.82
N GLN A 114 -6.30 28.17 11.83
CA GLN A 114 -4.85 28.29 12.00
C GLN A 114 -4.12 27.24 11.16
N ARG A 115 -3.32 27.75 10.21
CA ARG A 115 -2.28 26.96 9.56
C ARG A 115 -1.24 26.58 10.61
N THR A 116 -1.08 25.29 10.90
CA THR A 116 0.05 24.81 11.67
C THR A 116 1.33 24.98 10.87
N LEU A 117 2.24 25.79 11.38
CA LEU A 117 3.61 25.92 10.90
C LEU A 117 4.47 24.93 11.69
N ASP A 118 5.47 24.32 11.04
CA ASP A 118 6.49 23.58 11.77
C ASP A 118 7.35 24.54 12.64
N SER A 119 8.23 23.99 13.45
CA SER A 119 9.16 24.75 14.30
C SER A 119 10.09 25.69 13.51
N THR A 120 10.18 25.54 12.18
CA THR A 120 10.97 26.36 11.26
C THR A 120 10.14 27.41 10.54
N GLY A 121 8.82 27.49 10.80
CA GLY A 121 7.91 28.42 10.14
C GLY A 121 7.52 28.02 8.72
N LYS A 122 7.88 26.81 8.26
CA LYS A 122 7.44 26.30 6.97
C LYS A 122 6.05 25.66 7.10
N PRO A 123 5.15 25.86 6.12
CA PRO A 123 3.88 25.15 6.13
C PRO A 123 4.17 23.64 6.04
N VAL A 124 3.83 22.92 7.10
CA VAL A 124 3.87 21.45 7.11
C VAL A 124 2.78 20.99 6.17
N LEU A 125 3.19 20.45 5.03
CA LEU A 125 2.32 20.04 3.94
C LEU A 125 1.21 21.06 3.64
N ASN A 126 1.31 21.74 2.51
CA ASN A 126 0.23 22.60 2.00
C ASN A 126 -0.92 21.72 1.51
N LEU A 127 -1.50 20.98 2.47
CA LEU A 127 -2.63 20.08 2.25
C LEU A 127 -3.87 20.95 2.43
N ASP A 128 -4.59 21.15 1.34
CA ASP A 128 -5.98 21.62 1.41
C ASP A 128 -6.79 20.53 2.13
N ILE A 129 -6.77 20.58 3.46
CA ILE A 129 -7.40 19.58 4.32
C ILE A 129 -8.88 19.93 4.40
N ARG A 130 -9.63 19.38 3.47
CA ARG A 130 -11.09 19.41 3.51
C ARG A 130 -11.57 18.23 4.33
N VAL A 131 -12.16 18.52 5.47
CA VAL A 131 -12.78 17.51 6.32
C VAL A 131 -14.17 17.18 5.79
N ASP A 132 -14.37 15.95 5.35
CA ASP A 132 -15.71 15.45 5.01
C ASP A 132 -16.41 14.99 6.30
N TRP A 133 -17.12 15.92 6.94
CA TRP A 133 -17.86 15.67 8.19
C TRP A 133 -18.96 14.63 8.03
N LYS A 134 -19.61 14.57 6.88
CA LYS A 134 -20.61 13.53 6.59
C LYS A 134 -19.95 12.15 6.62
N ARG A 135 -18.76 12.04 6.06
CA ARG A 135 -18.00 10.80 6.06
C ARG A 135 -17.52 10.44 7.46
N LEU A 136 -17.02 11.39 8.22
CA LEU A 136 -16.62 11.14 9.62
C LEU A 136 -17.77 10.63 10.49
N ARG A 137 -18.99 11.17 10.33
CA ARG A 137 -20.18 10.61 11.01
C ARG A 137 -20.43 9.15 10.64
N GLN A 138 -20.31 8.80 9.37
CA GLN A 138 -20.46 7.41 8.94
C GLN A 138 -19.36 6.50 9.52
N LEU A 139 -18.13 6.99 9.62
CA LEU A 139 -17.01 6.23 10.17
C LEU A 139 -17.14 6.03 11.68
N TYR A 140 -17.68 6.98 12.39
CA TYR A 140 -17.97 6.89 13.82
C TYR A 140 -18.87 5.70 14.17
N GLU A 141 -19.85 5.37 13.31
CA GLU A 141 -20.77 4.25 13.49
C GLU A 141 -20.10 2.86 13.40
N TYR A 142 -18.85 2.78 12.88
CA TYR A 142 -18.15 1.50 12.72
C TYR A 142 -17.45 0.99 13.98
N ASP A 143 -17.43 1.74 15.08
CA ASP A 143 -16.74 1.39 16.33
C ASP A 143 -15.33 0.84 16.10
N VAL A 144 -14.46 1.68 15.53
CA VAL A 144 -13.09 1.31 15.17
C VAL A 144 -12.28 1.02 16.43
N THR A 145 -11.76 -0.20 16.57
CA THR A 145 -10.96 -0.64 17.71
C THR A 145 -9.46 -0.65 17.44
N GLY A 146 -9.05 -0.66 16.17
CA GLY A 146 -7.67 -0.69 15.78
C GLY A 146 -7.40 -0.10 14.39
N PHE A 147 -6.21 0.41 14.20
CA PHE A 147 -5.81 1.08 12.97
C PHE A 147 -5.88 0.17 11.72
N GLU A 148 -5.60 -1.13 11.88
CA GLU A 148 -5.64 -2.09 10.77
C GLU A 148 -7.02 -2.23 10.13
N GLN A 149 -8.09 -2.00 10.91
CA GLN A 149 -9.45 -2.04 10.40
C GLN A 149 -9.71 -0.99 9.32
N LEU A 150 -8.97 0.13 9.38
CA LEU A 150 -9.08 1.21 8.40
C LEU A 150 -8.74 0.76 6.98
N VAL A 151 -7.87 -0.25 6.84
CA VAL A 151 -7.51 -0.79 5.53
C VAL A 151 -8.70 -1.39 4.80
N ASP A 152 -9.57 -2.09 5.51
CA ASP A 152 -10.74 -2.76 4.93
C ASP A 152 -12.02 -1.90 4.99
N MET A 153 -11.94 -0.71 5.60
CA MET A 153 -13.11 0.14 5.82
C MET A 153 -13.62 0.77 4.52
N PRO A 154 -14.86 0.53 4.12
CA PRO A 154 -15.38 1.03 2.86
C PRO A 154 -15.47 2.56 2.87
N GLY A 155 -15.09 3.16 1.73
CA GLY A 155 -15.20 4.60 1.52
C GLY A 155 -14.21 5.48 2.30
N LEU A 156 -13.26 4.91 3.01
CA LEU A 156 -12.16 5.65 3.63
C LEU A 156 -11.05 5.87 2.56
N GLY A 157 -11.03 7.03 1.96
CA GLY A 157 -10.08 7.41 0.90
C GLY A 157 -8.89 8.24 1.42
N LYS A 158 -7.97 8.60 0.50
CA LYS A 158 -6.77 9.41 0.77
C LYS A 158 -7.07 10.68 1.58
N SER A 159 -8.03 11.47 1.12
CA SER A 159 -8.38 12.76 1.75
C SER A 159 -8.91 12.60 3.18
N THR A 160 -9.74 11.59 3.41
CA THR A 160 -10.30 11.31 4.74
C THR A 160 -9.22 10.80 5.70
N LEU A 161 -8.36 9.88 5.26
CA LEU A 161 -7.21 9.43 6.08
C LEU A 161 -6.28 10.58 6.45
N ARG A 162 -5.99 11.46 5.49
CA ARG A 162 -5.18 12.66 5.71
C ARG A 162 -5.83 13.59 6.73
N ALA A 163 -7.13 13.84 6.61
CA ALA A 163 -7.86 14.69 7.55
C ALA A 163 -7.84 14.11 8.97
N ILE A 164 -8.06 12.79 9.12
CA ILE A 164 -8.02 12.12 10.42
C ILE A 164 -6.62 12.17 11.02
N SER A 165 -5.57 11.91 10.21
CA SER A 165 -4.18 12.00 10.67
C SER A 165 -3.80 13.41 11.14
N TYR A 166 -4.27 14.43 10.41
CA TYR A 166 -4.07 15.81 10.81
C TYR A 166 -4.83 16.18 12.09
N MET A 167 -6.08 15.75 12.22
CA MET A 167 -6.84 15.95 13.45
C MET A 167 -6.15 15.29 14.64
N ALA A 168 -5.64 14.08 14.46
CA ALA A 168 -4.86 13.38 15.47
C ALA A 168 -3.62 14.18 15.89
N GLU A 169 -2.87 14.71 14.92
CA GLU A 169 -1.71 15.58 15.21
C GLU A 169 -2.09 16.84 15.97
N VAL A 170 -3.16 17.52 15.56
CA VAL A 170 -3.60 18.79 16.22
C VAL A 170 -4.07 18.54 17.65
N ILE A 171 -4.78 17.43 17.89
CA ILE A 171 -5.33 17.11 19.21
C ILE A 171 -4.26 16.59 20.19
N THR A 172 -3.38 15.72 19.70
CA THR A 172 -2.44 14.98 20.56
C THR A 172 -0.97 15.41 20.42
N GLY A 173 -0.63 16.17 19.37
CA GLY A 173 0.75 16.47 19.00
C GLY A 173 1.49 15.33 18.31
N GLU A 174 0.84 14.18 18.12
CA GLU A 174 1.45 12.98 17.53
C GLU A 174 1.45 13.04 16.02
N LYS A 175 2.62 13.20 15.42
CA LYS A 175 2.80 13.34 13.98
C LYS A 175 2.93 12.00 13.27
N ALA A 176 2.35 11.90 12.09
CA ALA A 176 2.67 10.82 11.16
C ALA A 176 4.06 11.03 10.55
N SER A 177 4.65 9.97 10.02
CA SER A 177 5.88 10.08 9.23
C SER A 177 5.65 10.89 7.96
N THR A 178 6.54 11.86 7.74
CA THR A 178 6.59 12.66 6.50
C THR A 178 7.81 12.30 5.64
N ARG A 179 8.57 11.28 6.05
CA ARG A 179 9.75 10.82 5.34
C ARG A 179 9.36 9.89 4.22
N ASP A 180 9.94 10.12 3.06
CA ASP A 180 9.83 9.18 1.95
C ASP A 180 10.47 7.83 2.33
N PRO A 181 9.76 6.70 2.21
CA PRO A 181 10.34 5.40 2.48
C PRO A 181 11.60 5.18 1.63
N PRO A 182 12.68 4.63 2.20
CA PRO A 182 13.94 4.50 1.48
C PRO A 182 13.81 3.58 0.26
N VAL A 183 14.40 4.01 -0.83
CA VAL A 183 14.60 3.16 -2.01
C VAL A 183 15.65 2.12 -1.65
N LYS A 184 15.24 0.87 -1.44
CA LYS A 184 16.17 -0.21 -1.08
C LYS A 184 16.88 -0.79 -2.29
N PHE A 185 16.17 -0.98 -3.41
CA PHE A 185 16.71 -1.47 -4.67
C PHE A 185 15.75 -1.24 -5.84
N SER A 186 16.27 -1.37 -7.05
CA SER A 186 15.49 -1.34 -8.27
C SER A 186 15.53 -2.70 -8.94
N PHE A 187 14.38 -3.34 -9.10
CA PHE A 187 14.24 -4.59 -9.86
C PHE A 187 14.14 -4.38 -11.38
N ALA A 188 14.41 -3.19 -11.87
CA ALA A 188 14.41 -2.95 -13.30
C ALA A 188 15.60 -3.65 -13.94
N VAL A 189 15.33 -4.56 -14.87
CA VAL A 189 16.33 -5.26 -15.68
C VAL A 189 17.02 -4.32 -16.68
N GLY A 190 16.44 -3.15 -16.90
CA GLY A 190 16.97 -2.11 -17.80
C GLY A 190 16.55 -0.71 -17.37
N GLY A 191 17.00 0.29 -18.10
CA GLY A 191 16.64 1.68 -17.88
C GLY A 191 15.17 1.94 -18.19
N LYS A 192 14.56 2.87 -17.47
CA LYS A 192 13.22 3.38 -17.71
C LYS A 192 13.23 4.91 -17.63
N ASP A 193 12.35 5.52 -18.39
CA ASP A 193 12.05 6.96 -18.32
C ASP A 193 13.26 7.88 -18.57
N GLY A 194 14.03 7.58 -19.63
CA GLY A 194 15.08 8.45 -20.13
C GLY A 194 16.44 8.36 -19.41
N VAL A 195 16.54 7.56 -18.34
CA VAL A 195 17.84 7.25 -17.72
C VAL A 195 18.29 5.88 -18.17
N PRO A 196 19.25 5.76 -19.09
CA PRO A 196 19.75 4.49 -19.56
C PRO A 196 20.41 3.73 -18.41
N LYS A 197 19.94 2.53 -18.11
CA LYS A 197 20.62 1.58 -17.23
C LYS A 197 20.96 0.36 -18.07
N PRO A 198 22.21 -0.13 -18.05
CA PRO A 198 22.55 -1.35 -18.76
C PRO A 198 21.65 -2.50 -18.32
N VAL A 199 21.23 -3.30 -19.28
CA VAL A 199 20.46 -4.53 -18.98
C VAL A 199 21.40 -5.49 -18.25
N ASN A 200 20.99 -5.94 -17.08
CA ASN A 200 21.67 -7.03 -16.39
C ASN A 200 21.26 -8.35 -17.03
N VAL A 201 22.05 -8.82 -17.99
CA VAL A 201 21.78 -10.04 -18.76
C VAL A 201 21.63 -11.26 -17.83
N ARG A 202 22.43 -11.36 -16.77
CA ARG A 202 22.35 -12.49 -15.83
C ARG A 202 21.02 -12.54 -15.07
N ASP A 203 20.53 -11.40 -14.61
CA ASP A 203 19.23 -11.35 -13.92
C ASP A 203 18.09 -11.60 -14.91
N TYR A 204 18.25 -11.16 -16.15
CA TYR A 204 17.30 -11.44 -17.22
C TYR A 204 17.23 -12.94 -17.53
N ASP A 205 18.36 -13.60 -17.68
CA ASP A 205 18.44 -15.04 -17.93
C ASP A 205 17.85 -15.84 -16.77
N ARG A 206 18.16 -15.48 -15.51
CA ARG A 206 17.57 -16.10 -14.33
C ARG A 206 16.04 -15.95 -14.29
N ALA A 207 15.52 -14.79 -14.66
CA ALA A 207 14.09 -14.57 -14.73
C ALA A 207 13.44 -15.44 -15.80
N ILE A 208 14.06 -15.58 -16.96
CA ILE A 208 13.59 -16.47 -18.03
C ILE A 208 13.57 -17.93 -17.54
N GLU A 209 14.65 -18.36 -16.91
CA GLU A 209 14.78 -19.73 -16.41
C GLU A 209 13.73 -20.05 -15.33
N PHE A 210 13.53 -19.15 -14.38
CA PHE A 210 12.47 -19.24 -13.39
C PHE A 210 11.08 -19.39 -14.02
N PHE A 211 10.74 -18.55 -15.01
CA PHE A 211 9.46 -18.65 -15.69
C PHE A 211 9.30 -19.92 -16.51
N ARG A 212 10.36 -20.41 -17.12
CA ARG A 212 10.34 -21.70 -17.84
C ARG A 212 10.06 -22.87 -16.89
N GLU A 213 10.72 -22.89 -15.73
CA GLU A 213 10.49 -23.90 -14.69
C GLU A 213 9.06 -23.83 -14.15
N ALA A 214 8.56 -22.62 -13.87
CA ALA A 214 7.20 -22.40 -13.37
C ALA A 214 6.14 -22.87 -14.38
N VAL A 215 6.29 -22.52 -15.66
CA VAL A 215 5.39 -23.00 -16.73
C VAL A 215 5.49 -24.51 -16.89
N GLY A 216 6.71 -25.07 -16.90
CA GLY A 216 6.90 -26.50 -17.03
C GLY A 216 6.36 -27.31 -15.84
N SER A 217 6.27 -26.72 -14.66
CA SER A 217 5.61 -27.34 -13.50
C SER A 217 4.08 -27.33 -13.60
N LEU A 218 3.51 -26.27 -14.15
CA LEU A 218 2.07 -26.19 -14.41
C LEU A 218 1.60 -27.19 -15.47
N ASP A 219 2.40 -27.36 -16.53
CA ASP A 219 2.10 -28.35 -17.57
C ASP A 219 2.13 -29.80 -17.04
N ARG A 220 3.08 -30.10 -16.13
CA ARG A 220 3.16 -31.42 -15.47
C ARG A 220 2.00 -31.65 -14.51
N GLY A 221 1.64 -30.68 -13.68
CA GLY A 221 0.49 -30.78 -12.77
C GLY A 221 -0.83 -30.94 -13.51
N GLY A 222 -1.00 -30.27 -14.65
CA GLY A 222 -2.19 -30.44 -15.49
C GLY A 222 -2.26 -31.79 -16.23
N GLN A 223 -1.13 -32.47 -16.41
CA GLN A 223 -1.08 -33.82 -16.97
C GLN A 223 -1.42 -34.88 -15.91
N GLU A 224 -0.87 -34.76 -14.70
CA GLU A 224 -1.18 -35.63 -13.57
C GLU A 224 -2.68 -35.58 -13.19
N ASP A 225 -3.31 -34.41 -13.19
CA ASP A 225 -4.75 -34.28 -12.95
C ASP A 225 -5.58 -34.98 -14.04
N LYS A 226 -5.19 -34.87 -15.31
CA LYS A 226 -5.88 -35.55 -16.40
C LYS A 226 -5.73 -37.06 -16.37
N ASP A 227 -4.56 -37.56 -15.99
CA ASP A 227 -4.29 -38.98 -15.90
C ASP A 227 -5.04 -39.57 -14.69
N THR A 228 -5.12 -38.86 -13.57
CA THR A 228 -5.91 -39.24 -12.39
C THR A 228 -7.42 -39.26 -12.68
N ASP A 229 -7.93 -38.27 -13.40
CA ASP A 229 -9.34 -38.24 -13.83
C ASP A 229 -9.67 -39.37 -14.80
N ARG A 230 -8.74 -39.75 -15.67
CA ARG A 230 -8.89 -40.86 -16.60
C ARG A 230 -8.91 -42.21 -15.92
N GLU A 231 -8.01 -42.43 -14.97
CA GLU A 231 -8.00 -43.66 -14.13
C GLU A 231 -9.29 -43.81 -13.29
N LEU A 232 -9.82 -42.69 -12.74
CA LEU A 232 -11.08 -42.66 -12.00
C LEU A 232 -12.31 -42.99 -12.89
N ILE A 233 -12.28 -42.57 -14.15
CA ILE A 233 -13.34 -42.85 -15.12
C ILE A 233 -13.29 -44.32 -15.57
N GLU A 234 -12.08 -44.85 -15.81
CA GLU A 234 -11.88 -46.26 -16.21
C GLU A 234 -12.24 -47.23 -15.09
N ALA A 235 -11.90 -46.87 -13.83
CA ALA A 235 -12.27 -47.68 -12.65
C ALA A 235 -13.79 -47.77 -12.44
N LYS A 236 -14.54 -46.70 -12.73
CA LYS A 236 -16.01 -46.68 -12.64
C LYS A 236 -16.73 -47.42 -13.79
N GLN A 237 -16.05 -47.64 -14.91
CA GLN A 237 -16.62 -48.39 -16.06
C GLN A 237 -16.33 -49.90 -16.01
N GLY A 238 -15.44 -50.34 -15.12
CA GLY A 238 -15.12 -51.76 -14.93
C GLY A 238 -15.94 -52.50 -13.86
N GLU A 239 -16.87 -51.81 -13.19
CA GLU A 239 -17.75 -52.35 -12.14
C GLU A 239 -19.22 -52.56 -12.60
N VAL A 240 -19.47 -52.82 -13.91
CA VAL A 240 -20.81 -53.17 -14.43
C VAL A 240 -20.82 -54.56 -14.99
#